data_4610971c682d2fa405865ee789e4500d
#
_entry.id   4610971c682d2fa405865ee789e4500d
#
_cell.length_a   1.000
_cell.length_b   1.000
_cell.length_c   1.000
_cell.angle_alpha   90.00
_cell.angle_beta   90.00
_cell.angle_gamma   90.00
#
_symmetry.space_group_name_H-M   'P 1'
#
loop_
_entity.id
_entity.type
_entity.pdbx_description
1 polymer ?
#
loop_
_entity_poly.entity_id
_entity_poly.type
_entity_poly.pdbx_seq_one_letter_code
_entity_poly.pdbx_strand_id
1 'polypeptide(L)'
;MFDIEAEIKKLPHKPGTYIMRDKEDNIIYVGKAISLKNRVTQYFRKTNKTQRIKNMVSLIDHFEYIVCDNEAEALILECNLIKENRPKFNVLLKDDKTYPYIRIGMKEEYPSIYITRRIQNDGAKYFGPYANPGAAREMLNFIKEKFQVRQCKNFKFNDRACLNYHIKKCLAPCMKYVSREEYMVQINQIIMLLEGKTNKILKELEADMKEASGKLEFEKAATIRDRMNAIERISAKQKVSNISENNIDVIGVYKNELSVCVEIFFVRGSKMIDREQYFFDELKDMDTKEILSGFIKQYYMGKLEFPNKIMIQEEIEDKEVIEEWLTSSAGRKVEIKAPQKGEKLRFVEMAENNAKITLENKSKDKFEILNELKKVLKLEKLPHKIESYDISNISGTNIVAGMCVAQDGVIKRNMSRRFRIKTVYGQDDPKCTEEVVTRRIKHSLDNPKGGFGTLPDLILADGGITQIKAIKRALEKYNLQDQIPVYGMVKDDKHSTRALVDVNRREFEISENLFFFITNLQNEVHNTAIEYHRKLREKEMTKSELDDIEGIGKAKREALLKEFGTIEKIKSASIEDLTKVKGINLSLIHI
;
A
#
# COMPACT_ATOMS: atom_id res chain seq x y z
N MET A 1 25.11 0.90 -28.83
CA MET A 1 25.44 1.27 -27.44
C MET A 1 24.98 2.69 -27.25
N PHE A 2 24.15 2.96 -26.26
CA PHE A 2 23.59 4.31 -25.99
C PHE A 2 24.71 5.21 -25.46
N ASP A 3 25.03 6.27 -26.20
CA ASP A 3 26.03 7.24 -25.77
C ASP A 3 25.37 8.33 -24.93
N ILE A 4 25.45 8.20 -23.62
CA ILE A 4 24.83 9.10 -22.64
C ILE A 4 25.30 10.55 -22.84
N GLU A 5 26.58 10.79 -23.12
CA GLU A 5 27.11 12.16 -23.28
C GLU A 5 26.60 12.81 -24.57
N ALA A 6 26.48 12.05 -25.66
CA ALA A 6 25.91 12.54 -26.90
C ALA A 6 24.41 12.84 -26.76
N GLU A 7 23.66 11.98 -26.06
CA GLU A 7 22.22 12.16 -25.86
C GLU A 7 21.90 13.32 -24.89
N ILE A 8 22.71 13.55 -23.86
CA ILE A 8 22.58 14.72 -22.98
C ILE A 8 22.68 16.04 -23.76
N LYS A 9 23.56 16.10 -24.79
CA LYS A 9 23.71 17.33 -25.61
C LYS A 9 22.46 17.64 -26.41
N LYS A 10 21.65 16.64 -26.79
CA LYS A 10 20.41 16.77 -27.56
C LYS A 10 19.21 17.18 -26.70
N LEU A 11 19.31 17.07 -25.37
CA LEU A 11 18.21 17.40 -24.47
C LEU A 11 17.77 18.86 -24.58
N PRO A 12 16.46 19.15 -24.64
CA PRO A 12 15.92 20.50 -24.71
C PRO A 12 15.98 21.20 -23.34
N HIS A 13 16.05 22.54 -23.38
CA HIS A 13 15.87 23.39 -22.20
C HIS A 13 14.38 23.67 -21.93
N LYS A 14 13.57 22.62 -21.87
CA LYS A 14 12.12 22.68 -21.65
C LYS A 14 11.73 21.85 -20.42
N PRO A 15 10.58 22.16 -19.81
CA PRO A 15 10.00 21.31 -18.76
C PRO A 15 9.70 19.91 -19.30
N GLY A 16 9.78 18.92 -18.43
CA GLY A 16 9.42 17.56 -18.80
C GLY A 16 9.80 16.53 -17.75
N THR A 17 9.52 15.29 -18.08
CA THR A 17 9.81 14.13 -17.23
C THR A 17 10.86 13.26 -17.92
N TYR A 18 11.85 12.78 -17.15
CA TYR A 18 12.89 11.88 -17.63
C TYR A 18 12.78 10.54 -16.92
N ILE A 19 13.08 9.47 -17.65
CA ILE A 19 12.94 8.08 -17.24
C ILE A 19 14.30 7.41 -17.41
N MET A 20 14.88 6.89 -16.33
CA MET A 20 16.17 6.20 -16.35
C MET A 20 15.95 4.69 -16.32
N ARG A 21 16.64 3.96 -17.22
CA ARG A 21 16.53 2.52 -17.39
C ARG A 21 17.85 1.81 -17.17
N ASP A 22 17.78 0.57 -16.72
CA ASP A 22 18.92 -0.33 -16.59
C ASP A 22 19.17 -1.15 -17.89
N LYS A 23 20.19 -2.01 -17.88
CA LYS A 23 20.55 -2.88 -19.01
C LYS A 23 19.48 -3.90 -19.40
N GLU A 24 18.54 -4.17 -18.49
CA GLU A 24 17.43 -5.09 -18.71
C GLU A 24 16.14 -4.35 -19.14
N ASP A 25 16.27 -3.04 -19.47
CA ASP A 25 15.18 -2.14 -19.85
C ASP A 25 14.15 -1.87 -18.74
N ASN A 26 14.49 -2.15 -17.46
CA ASN A 26 13.61 -1.81 -16.35
C ASN A 26 13.73 -0.32 -16.01
N ILE A 27 12.61 0.32 -15.73
CA ILE A 27 12.59 1.70 -15.23
C ILE A 27 13.09 1.68 -13.78
N ILE A 28 14.24 2.32 -13.54
CA ILE A 28 14.85 2.39 -12.20
C ILE A 28 14.60 3.72 -11.49
N TYR A 29 14.36 4.79 -12.25
CA TYR A 29 14.06 6.12 -11.70
C TYR A 29 13.25 6.96 -12.68
N VAL A 30 12.31 7.74 -12.16
CA VAL A 30 11.54 8.76 -12.89
C VAL A 30 11.67 10.08 -12.15
N GLY A 31 11.87 11.18 -12.87
CA GLY A 31 11.95 12.51 -12.26
C GLY A 31 11.48 13.61 -13.20
N LYS A 32 10.95 14.70 -12.61
CA LYS A 32 10.61 15.92 -13.34
C LYS A 32 11.79 16.87 -13.46
N ALA A 33 11.71 17.76 -14.43
CA ALA A 33 12.67 18.85 -14.60
C ALA A 33 11.97 20.12 -15.13
N ILE A 34 12.40 21.29 -14.66
CA ILE A 34 12.09 22.59 -15.28
C ILE A 34 12.87 22.71 -16.60
N SER A 35 14.09 22.19 -16.61
CA SER A 35 14.94 22.07 -17.78
C SER A 35 15.54 20.67 -17.81
N LEU A 36 15.05 19.84 -18.73
CA LEU A 36 15.50 18.46 -18.90
C LEU A 36 17.02 18.37 -19.05
N LYS A 37 17.61 19.25 -19.88
CA LYS A 37 19.05 19.29 -20.08
C LYS A 37 19.84 19.55 -18.80
N ASN A 38 19.45 20.57 -18.04
CA ASN A 38 20.15 20.93 -16.81
C ASN A 38 20.05 19.83 -15.76
N ARG A 39 18.84 19.29 -15.55
CA ARG A 39 18.57 18.28 -14.51
C ARG A 39 19.24 16.95 -14.81
N VAL A 40 19.10 16.44 -16.03
CA VAL A 40 19.74 15.17 -16.43
C VAL A 40 21.26 15.27 -16.39
N THR A 41 21.83 16.39 -16.87
CA THR A 41 23.27 16.63 -16.81
C THR A 41 23.83 16.55 -15.39
N GLN A 42 23.08 17.02 -14.37
CA GLN A 42 23.53 16.98 -12.97
C GLN A 42 23.84 15.55 -12.47
N TYR A 43 23.10 14.55 -12.95
CA TYR A 43 23.34 13.15 -12.56
C TYR A 43 24.65 12.59 -13.10
N PHE A 44 25.19 13.12 -14.19
CA PHE A 44 26.41 12.61 -14.83
C PHE A 44 27.66 13.47 -14.56
N ARG A 45 27.50 14.66 -13.95
CA ARG A 45 28.64 15.49 -13.51
C ARG A 45 29.42 14.84 -12.36
N LYS A 46 30.74 15.06 -12.32
CA LYS A 46 31.64 14.61 -11.23
C LYS A 46 31.52 15.54 -9.99
N THR A 47 30.37 15.60 -9.37
CA THR A 47 30.13 16.37 -8.13
C THR A 47 29.96 15.44 -6.93
N ASN A 48 30.04 16.00 -5.70
CA ASN A 48 29.77 15.22 -4.48
C ASN A 48 28.30 14.76 -4.49
N LYS A 49 28.08 13.48 -4.78
CA LYS A 49 26.76 12.85 -4.81
C LYS A 49 26.64 11.90 -3.61
N THR A 50 25.42 11.74 -3.12
CA THR A 50 25.11 10.71 -2.11
C THR A 50 25.41 9.32 -2.68
N GLN A 51 25.73 8.37 -1.80
CA GLN A 51 26.04 6.99 -2.24
C GLN A 51 24.88 6.37 -3.03
N ARG A 52 23.64 6.71 -2.68
CA ARG A 52 22.44 6.28 -3.40
C ARG A 52 22.42 6.77 -4.84
N ILE A 53 22.69 8.06 -5.08
CA ILE A 53 22.74 8.62 -6.44
C ILE A 53 23.89 7.98 -7.23
N LYS A 54 25.06 7.74 -6.61
CA LYS A 54 26.16 7.03 -7.26
C LYS A 54 25.75 5.62 -7.68
N ASN A 55 25.08 4.88 -6.78
CA ASN A 55 24.57 3.53 -7.08
C ASN A 55 23.52 3.56 -8.19
N MET A 56 22.59 4.53 -8.17
CA MET A 56 21.60 4.69 -9.22
C MET A 56 22.27 4.96 -10.58
N VAL A 57 23.18 5.94 -10.63
CA VAL A 57 23.90 6.32 -11.87
C VAL A 57 24.72 5.15 -12.42
N SER A 58 25.32 4.30 -11.57
CA SER A 58 26.06 3.13 -12.02
C SER A 58 25.20 2.03 -12.66
N LEU A 59 23.89 2.05 -12.43
CA LEU A 59 22.93 1.11 -13.01
C LEU A 59 22.27 1.63 -14.27
N ILE A 60 22.35 2.94 -14.57
CA ILE A 60 21.75 3.54 -15.75
C ILE A 60 22.48 3.05 -17.00
N ASP A 61 21.74 2.44 -17.92
CA ASP A 61 22.20 2.12 -19.26
C ASP A 61 21.79 3.20 -20.26
N HIS A 62 20.54 3.61 -20.21
CA HIS A 62 20.00 4.68 -21.05
C HIS A 62 18.89 5.44 -20.36
N PHE A 63 18.45 6.54 -20.97
CA PHE A 63 17.33 7.34 -20.49
C PHE A 63 16.42 7.78 -21.64
N GLU A 64 15.16 7.97 -21.32
CA GLU A 64 14.14 8.57 -22.18
C GLU A 64 13.63 9.85 -21.54
N TYR A 65 12.96 10.71 -22.32
CA TYR A 65 12.34 11.91 -21.79
C TYR A 65 11.07 12.26 -22.55
N ILE A 66 10.17 12.93 -21.84
CA ILE A 66 8.91 13.46 -22.39
C ILE A 66 8.89 14.96 -22.09
N VAL A 67 8.75 15.78 -23.12
CA VAL A 67 8.63 17.24 -22.98
C VAL A 67 7.19 17.58 -22.59
N CYS A 68 7.02 18.44 -21.60
CA CYS A 68 5.72 18.94 -21.14
C CYS A 68 5.63 20.45 -21.41
N ASP A 69 4.41 20.99 -21.45
CA ASP A 69 4.19 22.41 -21.69
C ASP A 69 4.58 23.26 -20.47
N ASN A 70 4.41 22.71 -19.26
CA ASN A 70 4.74 23.38 -18.00
C ASN A 70 5.22 22.39 -16.94
N GLU A 71 5.69 22.92 -15.81
CA GLU A 71 6.23 22.13 -14.72
C GLU A 71 5.16 21.34 -13.96
N ALA A 72 3.92 21.84 -13.88
CA ALA A 72 2.81 21.14 -13.23
C ALA A 72 2.42 19.87 -14.02
N GLU A 73 2.41 19.93 -15.36
CA GLU A 73 2.22 18.74 -16.18
C GLU A 73 3.34 17.73 -16.02
N ALA A 74 4.60 18.20 -15.98
CA ALA A 74 5.75 17.33 -15.73
C ALA A 74 5.64 16.63 -14.37
N LEU A 75 5.12 17.32 -13.34
CA LEU A 75 4.87 16.75 -12.01
C LEU A 75 3.79 15.65 -12.04
N ILE A 76 2.68 15.92 -12.71
CA ILE A 76 1.57 14.93 -12.84
C ILE A 76 2.06 13.71 -13.61
N LEU A 77 2.79 13.91 -14.69
CA LEU A 77 3.35 12.82 -15.49
C LEU A 77 4.37 12.00 -14.70
N GLU A 78 5.29 12.64 -13.97
CA GLU A 78 6.22 11.98 -13.03
C GLU A 78 5.46 11.08 -12.06
N CYS A 79 4.44 11.62 -11.39
CA CYS A 79 3.65 10.88 -10.41
C CYS A 79 2.94 9.67 -11.04
N ASN A 80 2.33 9.82 -12.22
CA ASN A 80 1.66 8.73 -12.94
C ASN A 80 2.65 7.62 -13.32
N LEU A 81 3.80 7.97 -13.88
CA LEU A 81 4.83 7.03 -14.27
C LEU A 81 5.41 6.28 -13.06
N ILE A 82 5.62 6.97 -11.92
CA ILE A 82 6.07 6.34 -10.68
C ILE A 82 5.02 5.33 -10.18
N LYS A 83 3.74 5.71 -10.18
CA LYS A 83 2.65 4.84 -9.71
C LYS A 83 2.49 3.59 -10.58
N GLU A 84 2.60 3.74 -11.88
CA GLU A 84 2.44 2.66 -12.87
C GLU A 84 3.65 1.70 -12.85
N ASN A 85 4.86 2.24 -12.88
CA ASN A 85 6.09 1.45 -13.08
C ASN A 85 6.81 1.08 -11.79
N ARG A 86 6.49 1.74 -10.66
CA ARG A 86 7.09 1.50 -9.33
C ARG A 86 8.62 1.43 -9.34
N PRO A 87 9.33 2.47 -9.80
CA PRO A 87 10.77 2.45 -9.97
C PRO A 87 11.51 2.31 -8.63
N LYS A 88 12.58 1.54 -8.61
CA LYS A 88 13.33 1.19 -7.38
C LYS A 88 13.87 2.41 -6.61
N PHE A 89 14.25 3.47 -7.32
CA PHE A 89 14.87 4.66 -6.71
C PHE A 89 13.91 5.81 -6.47
N ASN A 90 12.60 5.63 -6.62
CA ASN A 90 11.59 6.63 -6.23
C ASN A 90 10.98 6.30 -4.86
N VAL A 91 10.36 7.31 -4.25
CA VAL A 91 9.48 7.09 -3.09
C VAL A 91 8.24 6.35 -3.56
N LEU A 92 7.94 5.19 -2.98
CA LEU A 92 6.81 4.36 -3.38
C LEU A 92 5.93 4.08 -2.17
N LEU A 93 4.69 4.52 -2.21
CA LEU A 93 3.68 4.08 -1.25
C LEU A 93 3.28 2.64 -1.58
N LYS A 94 3.75 1.68 -0.78
CA LYS A 94 3.51 0.24 -1.00
C LYS A 94 2.09 -0.18 -0.65
N ASP A 95 1.43 0.55 0.26
CA ASP A 95 0.09 0.26 0.74
C ASP A 95 -0.90 1.30 0.20
N ASP A 96 -1.74 0.87 -0.73
CA ASP A 96 -2.93 1.61 -1.15
C ASP A 96 -4.05 1.35 -0.12
N LYS A 97 -3.81 1.77 1.14
CA LYS A 97 -4.78 1.59 2.23
C LYS A 97 -5.99 2.47 1.94
N THR A 98 -7.09 1.84 1.57
CA THR A 98 -8.38 2.53 1.48
C THR A 98 -8.99 2.65 2.87
N TYR A 99 -8.90 3.85 3.43
CA TYR A 99 -9.46 4.16 4.74
C TYR A 99 -10.97 4.39 4.67
N PRO A 100 -11.72 4.08 5.74
CA PRO A 100 -13.12 4.39 5.81
C PRO A 100 -13.38 5.89 6.04
N TYR A 101 -14.44 6.38 5.43
CA TYR A 101 -15.02 7.72 5.58
C TYR A 101 -16.47 7.61 6.02
N ILE A 102 -16.95 8.57 6.78
CA ILE A 102 -18.38 8.75 7.02
C ILE A 102 -18.92 9.63 5.90
N ARG A 103 -19.82 9.07 5.07
CA ARG A 103 -20.47 9.76 3.97
C ARG A 103 -21.84 10.28 4.40
N ILE A 104 -22.15 11.53 4.05
CA ILE A 104 -23.47 12.14 4.18
C ILE A 104 -23.99 12.52 2.79
N GLY A 105 -25.09 11.92 2.36
CA GLY A 105 -25.66 12.07 1.01
C GLY A 105 -26.45 13.38 0.85
N MET A 106 -25.79 14.51 0.68
CA MET A 106 -26.40 15.85 0.66
C MET A 106 -27.41 16.09 -0.47
N LYS A 107 -27.30 15.37 -1.60
CA LYS A 107 -28.24 15.47 -2.73
C LYS A 107 -29.53 14.66 -2.51
N GLU A 108 -29.55 13.78 -1.52
CA GLU A 108 -30.73 13.01 -1.19
C GLU A 108 -31.79 13.93 -0.52
N GLU A 109 -33.07 13.71 -0.76
CA GLU A 109 -34.14 14.47 -0.13
C GLU A 109 -34.02 14.44 1.41
N TYR A 110 -33.73 13.26 1.95
CA TYR A 110 -33.39 13.04 3.35
C TYR A 110 -32.02 12.35 3.39
N PRO A 111 -30.92 13.08 3.67
CA PRO A 111 -29.56 12.55 3.64
C PRO A 111 -29.37 11.28 4.45
N SER A 112 -28.70 10.28 3.82
CA SER A 112 -28.25 9.07 4.49
C SER A 112 -26.83 9.22 5.05
N ILE A 113 -26.53 8.47 6.11
CA ILE A 113 -25.21 8.46 6.75
C ILE A 113 -24.71 7.03 6.84
N TYR A 114 -23.56 6.74 6.23
CA TYR A 114 -22.93 5.43 6.29
C TYR A 114 -21.42 5.49 6.07
N ILE A 115 -20.72 4.40 6.40
CA ILE A 115 -19.29 4.28 6.18
C ILE A 115 -19.04 3.77 4.76
N THR A 116 -18.13 4.43 4.05
CA THR A 116 -17.63 4.02 2.75
C THR A 116 -16.10 4.11 2.72
N ARG A 117 -15.47 3.30 1.87
CA ARG A 117 -14.03 3.42 1.57
C ARG A 117 -13.78 4.06 0.20
N ARG A 118 -14.85 4.32 -0.56
CA ARG A 118 -14.76 4.94 -1.88
C ARG A 118 -15.37 6.33 -1.80
N ILE A 119 -14.56 7.34 -2.11
CA ILE A 119 -15.02 8.70 -2.30
C ILE A 119 -15.45 8.82 -3.77
N GLN A 120 -16.60 9.44 -4.01
CA GLN A 120 -17.17 9.67 -5.33
C GLN A 120 -17.50 11.15 -5.50
N ASN A 121 -17.42 11.65 -6.71
CA ASN A 121 -17.84 13.02 -7.01
C ASN A 121 -19.36 13.09 -7.19
N ASP A 122 -20.10 12.74 -6.14
CA ASP A 122 -21.56 12.65 -6.12
C ASP A 122 -22.24 13.81 -5.39
N GLY A 123 -21.44 14.80 -4.93
CA GLY A 123 -21.90 15.94 -4.14
C GLY A 123 -22.28 15.59 -2.69
N ALA A 124 -21.94 14.40 -2.21
CA ALA A 124 -21.99 14.04 -0.80
C ALA A 124 -20.84 14.69 -0.02
N LYS A 125 -21.02 14.84 1.29
CA LYS A 125 -19.93 15.20 2.20
C LYS A 125 -19.28 13.94 2.76
N TYR A 126 -17.93 13.93 2.78
CA TYR A 126 -17.13 12.84 3.31
C TYR A 126 -16.30 13.35 4.48
N PHE A 127 -16.29 12.59 5.58
CA PHE A 127 -15.58 12.94 6.81
C PHE A 127 -14.60 11.82 7.16
N GLY A 128 -13.33 12.15 7.29
CA GLY A 128 -12.22 11.21 7.51
C GLY A 128 -10.92 11.75 6.91
N PRO A 129 -9.96 10.91 6.55
CA PRO A 129 -9.96 9.44 6.71
C PRO A 129 -9.91 8.99 8.18
N TYR A 130 -10.50 7.84 8.50
CA TYR A 130 -10.33 7.18 9.80
C TYR A 130 -9.31 6.06 9.66
N ALA A 131 -8.13 6.18 10.26
CA ALA A 131 -7.10 5.14 10.21
C ALA A 131 -7.55 3.86 10.96
N ASN A 132 -8.36 4.03 12.01
CA ASN A 132 -8.99 2.92 12.72
C ASN A 132 -10.44 2.72 12.24
N PRO A 133 -10.76 1.61 11.53
CA PRO A 133 -12.15 1.30 11.14
C PRO A 133 -13.11 1.16 12.32
N GLY A 134 -12.60 0.81 13.51
CA GLY A 134 -13.38 0.78 14.76
C GLY A 134 -13.87 2.17 15.15
N ALA A 135 -12.99 3.17 15.11
CA ALA A 135 -13.34 4.56 15.44
C ALA A 135 -14.42 5.13 14.50
N ALA A 136 -14.35 4.83 13.20
CA ALA A 136 -15.41 5.23 12.27
C ALA A 136 -16.76 4.57 12.60
N ARG A 137 -16.74 3.29 12.99
CA ARG A 137 -17.96 2.56 13.42
C ARG A 137 -18.52 3.11 14.73
N GLU A 138 -17.69 3.38 15.71
CA GLU A 138 -18.09 3.97 16.99
C GLU A 138 -18.73 5.35 16.77
N MET A 139 -18.13 6.20 15.94
CA MET A 139 -18.69 7.50 15.60
C MET A 139 -20.03 7.37 14.86
N LEU A 140 -20.14 6.48 13.88
CA LEU A 140 -21.39 6.22 13.17
C LEU A 140 -22.49 5.69 14.11
N ASN A 141 -22.15 4.76 15.01
CA ASN A 141 -23.08 4.22 16.00
C ASN A 141 -23.54 5.29 16.97
N PHE A 142 -22.62 6.14 17.42
CA PHE A 142 -22.96 7.30 18.24
C PHE A 142 -23.95 8.24 17.54
N ILE A 143 -23.68 8.59 16.26
CA ILE A 143 -24.59 9.43 15.47
C ILE A 143 -25.97 8.76 15.38
N LYS A 144 -26.05 7.47 15.05
CA LYS A 144 -27.31 6.72 14.93
C LYS A 144 -28.07 6.57 16.23
N GLU A 145 -27.38 6.60 17.36
CA GLU A 145 -27.98 6.49 18.69
C GLU A 145 -28.50 7.85 19.22
N LYS A 146 -27.74 8.92 18.99
CA LYS A 146 -28.03 10.25 19.59
C LYS A 146 -28.75 11.18 18.64
N PHE A 147 -28.73 10.91 17.33
CA PHE A 147 -29.45 11.71 16.33
C PHE A 147 -30.50 10.84 15.64
N GLN A 148 -31.72 11.38 15.55
CA GLN A 148 -32.88 10.64 15.02
C GLN A 148 -32.91 10.65 13.47
N VAL A 149 -31.80 10.26 12.84
CA VAL A 149 -31.68 10.20 11.37
C VAL A 149 -32.08 8.84 10.82
N ARG A 150 -32.48 8.80 9.56
CA ARG A 150 -32.81 7.54 8.90
C ARG A 150 -31.64 6.55 8.86
N GLN A 151 -31.95 5.29 9.12
CA GLN A 151 -30.96 4.20 9.12
C GLN A 151 -31.14 3.21 7.95
N CYS A 152 -32.21 3.38 7.17
CA CYS A 152 -32.48 2.53 6.01
C CYS A 152 -31.52 2.85 4.85
N LYS A 153 -31.04 1.81 4.16
CA LYS A 153 -30.16 1.97 3.00
C LYS A 153 -30.92 2.57 1.80
N ASN A 154 -32.08 2.00 1.49
CA ASN A 154 -32.94 2.45 0.40
C ASN A 154 -34.09 3.27 1.00
N PHE A 155 -34.18 4.52 0.58
CA PHE A 155 -35.29 5.39 1.00
C PHE A 155 -36.48 5.17 0.08
N LYS A 156 -37.63 4.88 0.67
CA LYS A 156 -38.94 4.84 -0.01
C LYS A 156 -39.99 5.38 0.93
N PHE A 157 -40.98 6.07 0.41
CA PHE A 157 -42.17 6.40 1.18
C PHE A 157 -42.94 5.11 1.48
N ASN A 158 -43.42 4.99 2.71
CA ASN A 158 -44.11 3.81 3.20
C ASN A 158 -45.42 4.21 3.86
N ASP A 159 -46.38 3.30 3.91
CA ASP A 159 -47.67 3.51 4.56
C ASP A 159 -47.64 3.19 6.07
N ARG A 160 -46.55 2.60 6.57
CA ARG A 160 -46.37 2.22 7.97
C ARG A 160 -44.98 2.55 8.46
N ALA A 161 -44.92 3.15 9.66
CA ALA A 161 -43.64 3.45 10.33
C ALA A 161 -42.90 2.17 10.73
N CYS A 162 -41.58 2.17 10.56
CA CYS A 162 -40.72 1.04 10.91
C CYS A 162 -40.35 1.07 12.41
N LEU A 163 -39.74 -0.04 12.90
CA LEU A 163 -39.32 -0.17 14.29
C LEU A 163 -38.46 1.00 14.79
N ASN A 164 -37.55 1.52 13.93
CA ASN A 164 -36.67 2.63 14.32
C ASN A 164 -37.43 3.92 14.72
N TYR A 165 -38.62 4.16 14.19
CA TYR A 165 -39.48 5.25 14.63
C TYR A 165 -40.01 4.97 16.03
N HIS A 166 -40.58 3.79 16.25
CA HIS A 166 -41.20 3.44 17.54
C HIS A 166 -40.19 3.41 18.69
N ILE A 167 -38.92 3.04 18.42
CA ILE A 167 -37.85 3.10 19.42
C ILE A 167 -37.09 4.44 19.43
N LYS A 168 -37.69 5.50 18.85
CA LYS A 168 -37.17 6.89 18.83
C LYS A 168 -35.77 7.05 18.24
N LYS A 169 -35.36 6.17 17.29
CA LYS A 169 -34.08 6.23 16.58
C LYS A 169 -34.13 6.88 15.18
N CYS A 170 -35.33 7.22 14.72
CA CYS A 170 -35.56 7.84 13.42
C CYS A 170 -36.82 8.72 13.48
N LEU A 171 -36.80 9.89 12.84
CA LEU A 171 -37.94 10.79 12.72
C LEU A 171 -38.99 10.33 11.69
N ALA A 172 -38.81 9.16 11.06
CA ALA A 172 -39.68 8.61 10.02
C ALA A 172 -39.97 9.58 8.85
N PRO A 173 -38.95 10.10 8.17
CA PRO A 173 -39.18 10.93 6.98
C PRO A 173 -39.91 10.16 5.88
N CYS A 174 -39.83 8.84 5.86
CA CYS A 174 -40.57 7.97 4.91
C CYS A 174 -42.10 7.99 5.13
N MET A 175 -42.56 8.45 6.27
CA MET A 175 -43.97 8.66 6.63
C MET A 175 -44.39 10.12 6.53
N LYS A 176 -43.50 11.02 6.14
CA LYS A 176 -43.70 12.48 6.16
C LYS A 176 -44.02 13.04 7.55
N TYR A 177 -43.56 12.37 8.64
CA TYR A 177 -43.78 12.83 10.02
C TYR A 177 -42.84 13.96 10.42
N VAL A 178 -41.81 14.23 9.58
CA VAL A 178 -40.86 15.33 9.76
C VAL A 178 -40.67 16.04 8.42
N SER A 179 -40.62 17.37 8.44
CA SER A 179 -40.30 18.18 7.28
C SER A 179 -38.82 18.01 6.89
N ARG A 180 -38.50 18.37 5.66
CA ARG A 180 -37.09 18.35 5.20
C ARG A 180 -36.25 19.33 6.02
N GLU A 181 -36.76 20.49 6.31
CA GLU A 181 -36.12 21.56 7.08
C GLU A 181 -35.74 21.08 8.48
N GLU A 182 -36.68 20.47 9.20
CA GLU A 182 -36.45 19.90 10.53
C GLU A 182 -35.44 18.75 10.50
N TYR A 183 -35.53 17.88 9.49
CA TYR A 183 -34.56 16.81 9.31
C TYR A 183 -33.14 17.34 9.04
N MET A 184 -33.03 18.39 8.23
CA MET A 184 -31.75 19.03 7.91
C MET A 184 -31.08 19.69 9.11
N VAL A 185 -31.84 20.12 10.13
CA VAL A 185 -31.28 20.60 11.42
C VAL A 185 -30.42 19.51 12.04
N GLN A 186 -30.92 18.27 12.12
CA GLN A 186 -30.15 17.12 12.63
C GLN A 186 -28.88 16.84 11.79
N ILE A 187 -29.02 16.89 10.48
CA ILE A 187 -27.88 16.69 9.55
C ILE A 187 -26.82 17.78 9.76
N ASN A 188 -27.20 19.04 9.88
CA ASN A 188 -26.29 20.16 10.11
C ASN A 188 -25.57 20.05 11.47
N GLN A 189 -26.26 19.62 12.53
CA GLN A 189 -25.65 19.34 13.82
C GLN A 189 -24.61 18.20 13.71
N ILE A 190 -24.92 17.13 12.96
CA ILE A 190 -23.99 16.03 12.72
C ILE A 190 -22.76 16.51 11.91
N ILE A 191 -22.95 17.33 10.90
CA ILE A 191 -21.86 17.94 10.14
C ILE A 191 -20.95 18.76 11.07
N MET A 192 -21.52 19.62 11.91
CA MET A 192 -20.74 20.39 12.89
C MET A 192 -19.96 19.50 13.85
N LEU A 193 -20.55 18.39 14.30
CA LEU A 193 -19.88 17.40 15.15
C LEU A 193 -18.68 16.78 14.44
N LEU A 194 -18.86 16.33 13.19
CA LEU A 194 -17.82 15.71 12.38
C LEU A 194 -16.73 16.70 11.93
N GLU A 195 -17.08 17.99 11.80
CA GLU A 195 -16.14 19.09 11.58
C GLU A 195 -15.38 19.52 12.85
N GLY A 196 -15.67 18.92 14.02
CA GLY A 196 -15.05 19.26 15.30
C GLY A 196 -15.54 20.58 15.91
N LYS A 197 -16.60 21.21 15.39
CA LYS A 197 -17.19 22.47 15.90
C LYS A 197 -18.03 22.25 17.16
N THR A 198 -17.48 21.52 18.13
CA THR A 198 -18.22 21.04 19.33
C THR A 198 -18.80 22.19 20.16
N ASN A 199 -18.03 23.27 20.34
CA ASN A 199 -18.51 24.41 21.15
C ASN A 199 -19.72 25.11 20.51
N LYS A 200 -19.80 25.14 19.16
CA LYS A 200 -20.93 25.73 18.46
C LYS A 200 -22.19 24.88 18.61
N ILE A 201 -22.06 23.56 18.39
CA ILE A 201 -23.20 22.64 18.54
C ILE A 201 -23.72 22.60 19.98
N LEU A 202 -22.82 22.65 20.99
CA LEU A 202 -23.28 22.68 22.40
C LEU A 202 -24.07 23.94 22.73
N LYS A 203 -23.67 25.12 22.21
CA LYS A 203 -24.43 26.36 22.38
C LYS A 203 -25.79 26.31 21.71
N GLU A 204 -25.88 25.76 20.49
CA GLU A 204 -27.15 25.59 19.79
C GLU A 204 -28.08 24.63 20.55
N LEU A 205 -27.56 23.47 20.97
CA LEU A 205 -28.33 22.50 21.75
C LEU A 205 -28.77 23.06 23.12
N GLU A 206 -27.95 23.90 23.76
CA GLU A 206 -28.33 24.56 25.02
C GLU A 206 -29.50 25.54 24.82
N ALA A 207 -29.50 26.28 23.71
CA ALA A 207 -30.60 27.14 23.33
C ALA A 207 -31.88 26.33 23.07
N ASP A 208 -31.80 25.26 22.28
CA ASP A 208 -32.90 24.35 21.97
C ASP A 208 -33.48 23.72 23.28
N MET A 209 -32.60 23.33 24.22
CA MET A 209 -32.99 22.76 25.51
C MET A 209 -33.77 23.78 26.36
N LYS A 210 -33.28 25.01 26.43
CA LYS A 210 -33.95 26.09 27.17
C LYS A 210 -35.30 26.43 26.56
N GLU A 211 -35.42 26.46 25.24
CA GLU A 211 -36.69 26.70 24.55
C GLU A 211 -37.69 25.56 24.81
N ALA A 212 -37.26 24.29 24.68
CA ALA A 212 -38.10 23.13 24.99
C ALA A 212 -38.56 23.14 26.44
N SER A 213 -37.69 23.51 27.39
CA SER A 213 -38.03 23.64 28.81
C SER A 213 -39.05 24.77 29.05
N GLY A 214 -38.88 25.91 28.36
CA GLY A 214 -39.82 27.03 28.43
C GLY A 214 -41.23 26.70 27.89
N LYS A 215 -41.29 25.77 26.93
CA LYS A 215 -42.55 25.23 26.37
C LYS A 215 -43.12 24.06 27.20
N LEU A 216 -42.52 23.73 28.35
CA LEU A 216 -42.86 22.58 29.22
C LEU A 216 -42.70 21.21 28.54
N GLU A 217 -41.91 21.11 27.46
CA GLU A 217 -41.59 19.87 26.74
C GLU A 217 -40.41 19.15 27.46
N PHE A 218 -40.60 18.71 28.69
CA PHE A 218 -39.51 18.21 29.55
C PHE A 218 -38.81 16.95 29.01
N GLU A 219 -39.54 16.03 28.36
CA GLU A 219 -38.92 14.85 27.74
C GLU A 219 -37.96 15.22 26.61
N LYS A 220 -38.33 16.20 25.81
CA LYS A 220 -37.51 16.73 24.73
C LYS A 220 -36.27 17.44 25.28
N ALA A 221 -36.44 18.29 26.30
CA ALA A 221 -35.33 18.95 26.97
C ALA A 221 -34.35 17.95 27.60
N ALA A 222 -34.85 16.88 28.24
CA ALA A 222 -34.01 15.81 28.77
C ALA A 222 -33.22 15.07 27.66
N THR A 223 -33.86 14.79 26.54
CA THR A 223 -33.19 14.15 25.38
C THR A 223 -32.06 15.02 24.82
N ILE A 224 -32.28 16.34 24.74
CA ILE A 224 -31.25 17.30 24.27
C ILE A 224 -30.11 17.37 25.29
N ARG A 225 -30.38 17.44 26.58
CA ARG A 225 -29.35 17.40 27.64
C ARG A 225 -28.50 16.15 27.58
N ASP A 226 -29.10 14.98 27.40
CA ASP A 226 -28.40 13.72 27.34
C ASP A 226 -27.50 13.63 26.06
N ARG A 227 -27.97 14.27 24.98
CA ARG A 227 -27.16 14.44 23.75
C ARG A 227 -25.97 15.37 24.01
N MET A 228 -26.16 16.49 24.69
CA MET A 228 -25.05 17.40 25.05
C MET A 228 -23.99 16.70 25.89
N ASN A 229 -24.39 16.02 26.96
CA ASN A 229 -23.48 15.25 27.83
C ASN A 229 -22.71 14.19 27.06
N ALA A 230 -23.35 13.53 26.09
CA ALA A 230 -22.69 12.52 25.26
C ALA A 230 -21.66 13.14 24.28
N ILE A 231 -21.96 14.29 23.68
CA ILE A 231 -21.04 15.06 22.83
C ILE A 231 -19.83 15.54 23.65
N GLU A 232 -20.03 16.05 24.85
CA GLU A 232 -18.97 16.49 25.76
C GLU A 232 -18.02 15.33 26.12
N ARG A 233 -18.55 14.15 26.44
CA ARG A 233 -17.72 12.95 26.73
C ARG A 233 -16.87 12.52 25.58
N ILE A 234 -17.38 12.53 24.36
CA ILE A 234 -16.59 12.19 23.15
C ILE A 234 -15.53 13.27 22.90
N SER A 235 -15.91 14.54 23.08
CA SER A 235 -15.00 15.66 22.91
C SER A 235 -13.86 15.68 23.94
N ALA A 236 -14.11 15.28 25.17
CA ALA A 236 -13.11 15.22 26.24
C ALA A 236 -12.05 14.12 26.00
N LYS A 237 -12.40 13.03 25.32
CA LYS A 237 -11.44 11.97 24.93
C LYS A 237 -10.47 12.40 23.84
N GLN A 238 -10.79 13.43 23.06
CA GLN A 238 -9.93 14.00 22.05
C GLN A 238 -9.11 15.13 22.66
N LYS A 239 -7.79 14.95 22.83
CA LYS A 239 -6.91 16.02 23.32
C LYS A 239 -7.07 17.26 22.44
N VAL A 240 -7.46 18.36 23.07
CA VAL A 240 -7.66 19.66 22.44
C VAL A 240 -6.29 20.19 22.01
N SER A 241 -6.11 20.42 20.73
CA SER A 241 -5.03 21.23 20.22
C SER A 241 -5.56 22.65 20.02
N ASN A 242 -4.84 23.65 20.53
CA ASN A 242 -5.23 25.07 20.44
C ASN A 242 -4.93 25.69 19.06
N ILE A 243 -4.90 24.91 17.98
CA ILE A 243 -4.70 25.47 16.65
C ILE A 243 -6.02 26.09 16.20
N SER A 244 -6.02 27.40 16.00
CA SER A 244 -7.19 28.16 15.51
C SER A 244 -7.54 27.88 14.03
N GLU A 245 -6.77 27.04 13.33
CA GLU A 245 -6.93 26.75 11.91
C GLU A 245 -7.64 25.40 11.69
N ASN A 246 -8.64 25.43 10.82
CA ASN A 246 -9.43 24.25 10.45
C ASN A 246 -8.78 23.53 9.26
N ASN A 247 -8.68 22.20 9.30
CA ASN A 247 -8.27 21.34 8.20
C ASN A 247 -6.77 21.41 7.83
N ILE A 248 -5.95 20.81 8.69
CA ILE A 248 -4.49 20.73 8.52
C ILE A 248 -4.04 19.28 8.56
N ASP A 249 -3.10 18.92 7.71
CA ASP A 249 -2.34 17.67 7.80
C ASP A 249 -0.90 17.99 8.25
N VAL A 250 -0.40 17.27 9.25
CA VAL A 250 0.96 17.46 9.79
C VAL A 250 1.77 16.22 9.49
N ILE A 251 2.88 16.38 8.78
CA ILE A 251 3.74 15.28 8.34
C ILE A 251 5.08 15.39 9.04
N GLY A 252 5.45 14.34 9.78
CA GLY A 252 6.75 14.17 10.39
C GLY A 252 7.47 12.96 9.83
N VAL A 253 8.77 13.06 9.63
CA VAL A 253 9.62 12.01 9.10
C VAL A 253 10.73 11.72 10.09
N TYR A 254 10.94 10.45 10.40
CA TYR A 254 12.11 10.00 11.13
C TYR A 254 12.78 8.84 10.40
N LYS A 255 14.10 8.85 10.35
CA LYS A 255 14.91 7.79 9.72
C LYS A 255 15.99 7.28 10.66
N ASN A 256 16.28 5.99 10.58
CA ASN A 256 17.43 5.36 11.18
C ASN A 256 18.26 4.62 10.10
N GLU A 257 19.28 3.88 10.51
CA GLU A 257 20.16 3.14 9.59
C GLU A 257 19.43 2.05 8.77
N LEU A 258 18.25 1.60 9.19
CA LEU A 258 17.53 0.47 8.61
C LEU A 258 16.33 0.90 7.78
N SER A 259 15.59 1.94 8.20
CA SER A 259 14.31 2.31 7.59
C SER A 259 13.89 3.74 7.93
N VAL A 260 12.84 4.19 7.24
CA VAL A 260 12.21 5.51 7.41
C VAL A 260 10.76 5.30 7.85
N CYS A 261 10.29 6.12 8.80
CA CYS A 261 8.88 6.25 9.15
C CYS A 261 8.39 7.64 8.81
N VAL A 262 7.28 7.72 8.10
CA VAL A 262 6.51 8.95 7.88
C VAL A 262 5.22 8.85 8.68
N GLU A 263 5.02 9.79 9.58
CA GLU A 263 3.80 9.95 10.38
C GLU A 263 3.00 11.12 9.84
N ILE A 264 1.70 10.93 9.63
CA ILE A 264 0.79 12.00 9.25
C ILE A 264 -0.33 12.13 10.29
N PHE A 265 -0.54 13.33 10.80
CA PHE A 265 -1.65 13.66 11.71
C PHE A 265 -2.70 14.47 10.96
N PHE A 266 -3.95 14.11 11.16
CA PHE A 266 -5.10 14.83 10.62
C PHE A 266 -5.70 15.72 11.69
N VAL A 267 -5.60 17.04 11.48
CA VAL A 267 -6.18 18.06 12.39
C VAL A 267 -7.40 18.68 11.71
N ARG A 268 -8.55 18.51 12.30
CA ARG A 268 -9.82 19.05 11.80
C ARG A 268 -10.54 19.75 12.96
N GLY A 269 -10.99 20.99 12.74
CA GLY A 269 -11.66 21.77 13.78
C GLY A 269 -10.83 21.96 15.04
N SER A 270 -9.51 22.21 14.90
CA SER A 270 -8.56 22.36 16.02
C SER A 270 -8.35 21.09 16.86
N LYS A 271 -8.75 19.93 16.37
CA LYS A 271 -8.57 18.64 17.03
C LYS A 271 -7.82 17.67 16.13
N MET A 272 -6.87 16.93 16.69
CA MET A 272 -6.29 15.79 16.01
C MET A 272 -7.33 14.66 15.99
N ILE A 273 -7.84 14.34 14.80
CA ILE A 273 -8.88 13.34 14.63
C ILE A 273 -8.32 11.95 14.42
N ASP A 274 -7.15 11.84 13.75
CA ASP A 274 -6.54 10.56 13.43
C ASP A 274 -5.07 10.71 13.04
N ARG A 275 -4.39 9.57 12.83
CA ARG A 275 -3.00 9.49 12.37
C ARG A 275 -2.78 8.31 11.44
N GLU A 276 -1.85 8.44 10.52
CA GLU A 276 -1.39 7.38 9.63
C GLU A 276 0.12 7.23 9.69
N GLN A 277 0.60 6.01 9.44
CA GLN A 277 2.02 5.66 9.49
C GLN A 277 2.43 4.90 8.23
N TYR A 278 3.55 5.32 7.65
CA TYR A 278 4.14 4.72 6.45
C TYR A 278 5.60 4.37 6.71
N PHE A 279 6.02 3.17 6.27
CA PHE A 279 7.37 2.66 6.49
C PHE A 279 8.05 2.39 5.15
N PHE A 280 9.31 2.80 5.06
CA PHE A 280 10.13 2.64 3.87
C PHE A 280 11.51 2.13 4.27
N ASP A 281 11.85 0.90 3.86
CA ASP A 281 13.15 0.29 4.16
C ASP A 281 14.24 0.72 3.17
N GLU A 282 13.86 1.20 1.98
CA GLU A 282 14.76 1.49 0.86
C GLU A 282 15.17 2.98 0.78
N LEU A 283 14.56 3.85 1.61
CA LEU A 283 14.74 5.30 1.54
C LEU A 283 15.67 5.88 2.61
N LYS A 284 16.34 5.05 3.40
CA LYS A 284 17.19 5.47 4.52
C LYS A 284 18.31 6.45 4.13
N ASP A 285 18.85 6.31 2.92
CA ASP A 285 19.92 7.14 2.39
C ASP A 285 19.42 8.40 1.64
N MET A 286 18.09 8.62 1.60
CA MET A 286 17.48 9.83 1.04
C MET A 286 17.53 10.98 2.04
N ASP A 287 17.59 12.20 1.52
CA ASP A 287 17.38 13.40 2.33
C ASP A 287 15.90 13.50 2.76
N THR A 288 15.67 14.04 3.96
CA THR A 288 14.33 14.23 4.52
C THR A 288 13.46 15.09 3.61
N LYS A 289 14.02 16.11 2.97
CA LYS A 289 13.32 16.96 2.01
C LYS A 289 12.83 16.19 0.79
N GLU A 290 13.67 15.31 0.25
CA GLU A 290 13.31 14.44 -0.88
C GLU A 290 12.22 13.44 -0.48
N ILE A 291 12.29 12.87 0.74
CA ILE A 291 11.27 11.96 1.27
C ILE A 291 9.93 12.69 1.42
N LEU A 292 9.92 13.89 2.01
CA LEU A 292 8.73 14.70 2.19
C LEU A 292 8.09 15.07 0.84
N SER A 293 8.88 15.58 -0.11
CA SER A 293 8.41 15.92 -1.45
C SER A 293 7.79 14.70 -2.15
N GLY A 294 8.53 13.58 -2.19
CA GLY A 294 8.04 12.34 -2.81
C GLY A 294 6.81 11.78 -2.13
N PHE A 295 6.76 11.81 -0.79
CA PHE A 295 5.61 11.35 -0.01
C PHE A 295 4.36 12.20 -0.29
N ILE A 296 4.45 13.52 -0.23
CA ILE A 296 3.32 14.43 -0.49
C ILE A 296 2.75 14.18 -1.89
N LYS A 297 3.60 14.11 -2.90
CA LYS A 297 3.18 13.84 -4.28
C LYS A 297 2.42 12.53 -4.39
N GLN A 298 2.96 11.44 -3.86
CA GLN A 298 2.33 10.12 -3.93
C GLN A 298 1.07 10.00 -3.05
N TYR A 299 1.09 10.64 -1.88
CA TYR A 299 -0.01 10.55 -0.92
C TYR A 299 -1.27 11.27 -1.40
N TYR A 300 -1.13 12.47 -1.96
CA TYR A 300 -2.28 13.25 -2.43
C TYR A 300 -2.71 12.92 -3.86
N MET A 301 -1.91 12.14 -4.59
CA MET A 301 -2.25 11.74 -5.94
C MET A 301 -3.52 10.88 -5.99
N GLY A 302 -4.56 11.40 -6.68
CA GLY A 302 -5.86 10.71 -6.80
C GLY A 302 -6.76 10.83 -5.58
N LYS A 303 -6.39 11.60 -4.55
CA LYS A 303 -7.31 11.97 -3.47
C LYS A 303 -8.29 13.05 -3.94
N LEU A 304 -9.49 13.03 -3.39
CA LEU A 304 -10.55 14.02 -3.66
C LEU A 304 -10.68 15.06 -2.54
N GLU A 305 -10.08 14.81 -1.38
CA GLU A 305 -10.08 15.73 -0.25
C GLU A 305 -8.65 16.16 0.07
N PHE A 306 -8.47 17.44 0.23
CA PHE A 306 -7.20 18.09 0.52
C PHE A 306 -7.31 18.94 1.79
N PRO A 307 -6.24 19.06 2.60
CA PRO A 307 -6.21 20.01 3.71
C PRO A 307 -6.11 21.45 3.19
N ASN A 308 -6.34 22.44 4.07
CA ASN A 308 -6.03 23.83 3.75
C ASN A 308 -4.53 24.09 3.85
N LYS A 309 -3.86 23.35 4.75
CA LYS A 309 -2.42 23.46 4.99
C LYS A 309 -1.81 22.08 5.23
N ILE A 310 -0.62 21.91 4.73
CA ILE A 310 0.27 20.77 5.04
C ILE A 310 1.44 21.35 5.84
N MET A 311 1.65 20.86 7.05
CA MET A 311 2.78 21.25 7.88
C MET A 311 3.85 20.15 7.81
N ILE A 312 5.09 20.55 7.57
CA ILE A 312 6.25 19.67 7.41
C ILE A 312 7.42 20.17 8.26
N GLN A 313 8.38 19.30 8.55
CA GLN A 313 9.53 19.64 9.40
C GLN A 313 10.59 20.47 8.70
N GLU A 314 10.72 20.37 7.37
CA GLU A 314 11.71 21.09 6.59
C GLU A 314 11.10 21.60 5.28
N GLU A 315 11.59 22.72 4.75
CA GLU A 315 11.16 23.21 3.43
C GLU A 315 11.65 22.28 2.32
N ILE A 316 10.76 21.98 1.37
CA ILE A 316 11.03 21.13 0.21
C ILE A 316 11.32 21.99 -1.02
N GLU A 317 12.19 21.50 -1.92
CA GLU A 317 12.62 22.28 -3.11
C GLU A 317 11.47 22.55 -4.09
N ASP A 318 10.55 21.58 -4.26
CA ASP A 318 9.43 21.66 -5.21
C ASP A 318 8.15 22.27 -4.61
N LYS A 319 8.26 23.00 -3.50
CA LYS A 319 7.12 23.50 -2.72
C LYS A 319 6.08 24.23 -3.56
N GLU A 320 6.51 25.21 -4.36
CA GLU A 320 5.60 26.08 -5.12
C GLU A 320 4.79 25.29 -6.16
N VAL A 321 5.44 24.38 -6.85
CA VAL A 321 4.79 23.54 -7.88
C VAL A 321 3.81 22.54 -7.25
N ILE A 322 4.18 21.97 -6.10
CA ILE A 322 3.29 21.06 -5.37
C ILE A 322 2.09 21.84 -4.82
N GLU A 323 2.27 23.05 -4.29
CA GLU A 323 1.17 23.91 -3.83
C GLU A 323 0.23 24.29 -4.99
N GLU A 324 0.75 24.61 -6.16
CA GLU A 324 -0.03 24.92 -7.37
C GLU A 324 -0.85 23.70 -7.82
N TRP A 325 -0.23 22.53 -7.92
CA TRP A 325 -0.90 21.29 -8.26
C TRP A 325 -2.01 20.93 -7.25
N LEU A 326 -1.71 20.99 -5.94
CA LEU A 326 -2.68 20.71 -4.89
C LEU A 326 -3.84 21.70 -4.89
N THR A 327 -3.56 22.99 -5.10
CA THR A 327 -4.54 24.08 -5.21
C THR A 327 -5.48 23.87 -6.40
N SER A 328 -4.93 23.53 -7.57
CA SER A 328 -5.69 23.19 -8.77
C SER A 328 -6.58 21.95 -8.53
N SER A 329 -6.01 20.90 -7.94
CA SER A 329 -6.74 19.65 -7.65
C SER A 329 -7.84 19.83 -6.60
N ALA A 330 -7.61 20.68 -5.61
CA ALA A 330 -8.54 20.97 -4.52
C ALA A 330 -9.63 22.00 -4.90
N GLY A 331 -9.44 22.77 -5.97
CA GLY A 331 -10.29 23.92 -6.32
C GLY A 331 -10.26 25.07 -5.30
N ARG A 332 -9.28 25.06 -4.38
CA ARG A 332 -9.05 26.07 -3.34
C ARG A 332 -7.60 26.07 -2.90
N LYS A 333 -7.14 27.18 -2.33
CA LYS A 333 -5.73 27.32 -1.91
C LYS A 333 -5.32 26.25 -0.89
N VAL A 334 -4.22 25.56 -1.18
CA VAL A 334 -3.53 24.61 -0.29
C VAL A 334 -2.11 25.13 -0.08
N GLU A 335 -1.69 25.31 1.16
CA GLU A 335 -0.37 25.82 1.52
C GLU A 335 0.48 24.74 2.18
N ILE A 336 1.76 24.66 1.83
CA ILE A 336 2.78 23.83 2.50
C ILE A 336 3.65 24.75 3.36
N LYS A 337 3.80 24.45 4.65
CA LYS A 337 4.59 25.27 5.59
C LYS A 337 5.49 24.43 6.47
N ALA A 338 6.73 24.91 6.63
CA ALA A 338 7.67 24.42 7.64
C ALA A 338 7.71 25.44 8.79
N PRO A 339 6.92 25.29 9.86
CA PRO A 339 6.84 26.24 10.95
C PRO A 339 8.14 26.26 11.75
N GLN A 340 8.62 27.47 12.12
CA GLN A 340 9.86 27.65 12.86
C GLN A 340 9.64 27.95 14.36
N LYS A 341 8.39 28.21 14.78
CA LYS A 341 8.06 28.60 16.16
C LYS A 341 6.58 28.38 16.49
N GLY A 342 6.31 28.34 17.80
CA GLY A 342 4.94 28.32 18.34
C GLY A 342 4.28 26.94 18.29
N GLU A 343 2.95 26.91 18.46
CA GLU A 343 2.19 25.66 18.55
C GLU A 343 2.29 24.81 17.27
N LYS A 344 2.41 25.43 16.11
CA LYS A 344 2.52 24.73 14.82
C LYS A 344 3.80 23.91 14.74
N LEU A 345 4.92 24.45 15.23
CA LEU A 345 6.18 23.71 15.33
C LEU A 345 6.03 22.50 16.28
N ARG A 346 5.37 22.69 17.43
CA ARG A 346 5.15 21.58 18.39
C ARG A 346 4.39 20.40 17.78
N PHE A 347 3.46 20.66 16.86
CA PHE A 347 2.75 19.57 16.16
C PHE A 347 3.64 18.82 15.18
N VAL A 348 4.51 19.53 14.49
CA VAL A 348 5.49 18.90 13.60
C VAL A 348 6.49 18.08 14.42
N GLU A 349 7.03 18.64 15.51
CA GLU A 349 7.90 17.92 16.43
C GLU A 349 7.21 16.70 17.06
N MET A 350 5.90 16.81 17.37
CA MET A 350 5.11 15.69 17.87
C MET A 350 4.96 14.61 16.81
N ALA A 351 4.74 14.95 15.53
CA ALA A 351 4.67 13.98 14.45
C ALA A 351 6.02 13.29 14.24
N GLU A 352 7.12 14.05 14.25
CA GLU A 352 8.48 13.53 14.14
C GLU A 352 8.82 12.58 15.31
N ASN A 353 8.52 13.00 16.56
CA ASN A 353 8.74 12.16 17.74
C ASN A 353 7.89 10.88 17.72
N ASN A 354 6.65 10.93 17.22
CA ASN A 354 5.84 9.74 17.06
C ASN A 354 6.40 8.82 15.96
N ALA A 355 6.85 9.37 14.84
CA ALA A 355 7.56 8.61 13.80
C ALA A 355 8.80 7.90 14.38
N LYS A 356 9.58 8.61 15.24
CA LYS A 356 10.75 8.06 15.94
C LYS A 356 10.36 6.89 16.84
N ILE A 357 9.44 7.10 17.77
CA ILE A 357 8.99 6.07 18.73
C ILE A 357 8.46 4.85 17.99
N THR A 358 7.66 5.07 16.95
CA THR A 358 7.08 4.00 16.15
C THR A 358 8.16 3.19 15.42
N LEU A 359 9.16 3.88 14.84
CA LEU A 359 10.25 3.22 14.13
C LEU A 359 11.17 2.45 15.07
N GLU A 360 11.49 3.03 16.24
CA GLU A 360 12.31 2.39 17.28
C GLU A 360 11.61 1.15 17.84
N ASN A 361 10.31 1.21 18.15
CA ASN A 361 9.55 0.06 18.60
C ASN A 361 9.53 -1.06 17.55
N LYS A 362 9.25 -0.71 16.29
CA LYS A 362 9.26 -1.69 15.19
C LYS A 362 10.66 -2.30 14.97
N SER A 363 11.71 -1.55 15.22
CA SER A 363 13.09 -2.05 15.14
C SER A 363 13.42 -2.97 16.32
N LYS A 364 12.93 -2.66 17.53
CA LYS A 364 13.05 -3.54 18.71
C LYS A 364 12.31 -4.85 18.48
N ASP A 365 11.05 -4.82 18.00
CA ASP A 365 10.26 -6.02 17.70
C ASP A 365 11.00 -6.94 16.72
N LYS A 366 11.60 -6.38 15.66
CA LYS A 366 12.39 -7.14 14.70
C LYS A 366 13.60 -7.81 15.33
N PHE A 367 14.33 -7.06 16.16
CA PHE A 367 15.51 -7.57 16.85
C PHE A 367 15.14 -8.60 17.91
N GLU A 368 14.02 -8.42 18.59
CA GLU A 368 13.47 -9.39 19.55
C GLU A 368 13.13 -10.71 18.87
N ILE A 369 12.51 -10.70 17.70
CA ILE A 369 12.21 -11.90 16.89
C ILE A 369 13.50 -12.67 16.56
N LEU A 370 14.57 -11.99 16.12
CA LEU A 370 15.83 -12.64 15.80
C LEU A 370 16.53 -13.21 17.05
N ASN A 371 16.48 -12.46 18.17
CA ASN A 371 17.01 -12.93 19.45
C ASN A 371 16.24 -14.14 19.98
N GLU A 372 14.92 -14.14 19.85
CA GLU A 372 14.08 -15.27 20.24
C GLU A 372 14.40 -16.50 19.40
N LEU A 373 14.50 -16.36 18.06
CA LEU A 373 14.94 -17.45 17.18
C LEU A 373 16.31 -17.99 17.61
N LYS A 374 17.27 -17.10 17.87
CA LYS A 374 18.59 -17.51 18.36
C LYS A 374 18.50 -18.32 19.65
N LYS A 375 17.70 -17.85 20.61
CA LYS A 375 17.55 -18.47 21.94
C LYS A 375 16.79 -19.81 21.85
N VAL A 376 15.66 -19.84 21.17
CA VAL A 376 14.80 -21.01 21.04
C VAL A 376 15.50 -22.14 20.27
N LEU A 377 16.13 -21.81 19.15
CA LEU A 377 16.83 -22.76 18.29
C LEU A 377 18.28 -22.99 18.69
N LYS A 378 18.78 -22.30 19.75
CA LYS A 378 20.16 -22.37 20.25
C LYS A 378 21.20 -22.09 19.17
N LEU A 379 20.96 -21.07 18.33
CA LEU A 379 21.88 -20.70 17.26
C LEU A 379 23.12 -19.97 17.82
N GLU A 380 24.27 -20.21 17.23
CA GLU A 380 25.51 -19.50 17.62
C GLU A 380 25.44 -18.00 17.31
N LYS A 381 24.85 -17.64 16.16
CA LYS A 381 24.74 -16.26 15.65
C LYS A 381 23.29 -15.85 15.49
N LEU A 382 23.03 -14.55 15.40
CA LEU A 382 21.72 -14.02 15.01
C LEU A 382 21.42 -14.41 13.56
N PRO A 383 20.24 -14.97 13.24
CA PRO A 383 19.89 -15.34 11.88
C PRO A 383 19.40 -14.10 11.10
N HIS A 384 20.34 -13.28 10.64
CA HIS A 384 20.03 -12.07 9.88
C HIS A 384 19.33 -12.38 8.54
N LYS A 385 19.75 -13.47 7.89
CA LYS A 385 19.15 -13.92 6.62
C LYS A 385 18.51 -15.29 6.78
N ILE A 386 17.19 -15.32 6.66
CA ILE A 386 16.39 -16.53 6.78
C ILE A 386 15.80 -16.85 5.41
N GLU A 387 15.96 -18.06 4.91
CA GLU A 387 15.33 -18.53 3.68
C GLU A 387 14.29 -19.62 4.00
N SER A 388 13.14 -19.57 3.31
CA SER A 388 12.09 -20.59 3.39
C SER A 388 11.73 -21.08 2.00
N TYR A 389 11.40 -22.37 1.89
CA TYR A 389 11.09 -23.05 0.63
C TYR A 389 9.78 -23.80 0.73
N ASP A 390 8.94 -23.68 -0.31
CA ASP A 390 7.70 -24.43 -0.49
C ASP A 390 7.64 -25.01 -1.90
N ILE A 391 7.14 -26.25 -2.01
CA ILE A 391 6.92 -26.95 -3.27
C ILE A 391 5.42 -26.93 -3.57
N SER A 392 5.06 -26.39 -4.72
CA SER A 392 3.68 -26.39 -5.20
C SER A 392 3.53 -27.35 -6.38
N ASN A 393 2.67 -28.35 -6.19
CA ASN A 393 2.35 -29.34 -7.19
C ASN A 393 0.85 -29.29 -7.49
N ILE A 394 0.48 -28.72 -8.64
CA ILE A 394 -0.91 -28.70 -9.09
C ILE A 394 -0.98 -29.42 -10.44
N SER A 395 -1.61 -30.59 -10.45
CA SER A 395 -1.97 -31.37 -11.66
C SER A 395 -0.81 -31.98 -12.46
N GLY A 396 0.28 -32.43 -11.82
CA GLY A 396 1.15 -33.50 -12.37
C GLY A 396 2.19 -33.12 -13.42
N THR A 397 2.14 -31.97 -14.08
CA THR A 397 3.02 -31.70 -15.23
C THR A 397 4.06 -30.58 -15.02
N ASN A 398 3.84 -29.65 -14.12
CA ASN A 398 4.77 -28.54 -13.86
C ASN A 398 4.96 -28.32 -12.36
N ILE A 399 5.95 -28.97 -11.78
CA ILE A 399 6.31 -28.78 -10.38
C ILE A 399 7.12 -27.50 -10.27
N VAL A 400 6.72 -26.62 -9.36
CA VAL A 400 7.39 -25.34 -9.08
C VAL A 400 7.70 -25.21 -7.59
N ALA A 401 8.76 -24.45 -7.29
CA ALA A 401 9.10 -24.09 -5.93
C ALA A 401 9.15 -22.60 -5.76
N GLY A 402 8.64 -22.13 -4.63
CA GLY A 402 8.84 -20.77 -4.12
C GLY A 402 10.00 -20.75 -3.12
N MET A 403 10.78 -19.67 -3.16
CA MET A 403 11.75 -19.32 -2.12
C MET A 403 11.42 -17.93 -1.60
N CYS A 404 11.26 -17.79 -0.32
CA CYS A 404 11.07 -16.51 0.36
C CYS A 404 12.28 -16.19 1.24
N VAL A 405 12.63 -14.92 1.32
CA VAL A 405 13.75 -14.43 2.14
C VAL A 405 13.25 -13.44 3.16
N ALA A 406 13.63 -13.65 4.43
CA ALA A 406 13.55 -12.62 5.45
C ALA A 406 14.97 -12.11 5.77
N GLN A 407 15.13 -10.79 5.78
CA GLN A 407 16.38 -10.11 6.13
C GLN A 407 16.12 -9.21 7.33
N ASP A 408 16.92 -9.37 8.39
CA ASP A 408 16.81 -8.58 9.63
C ASP A 408 15.39 -8.57 10.22
N GLY A 409 14.74 -9.75 10.27
CA GLY A 409 13.38 -9.92 10.80
C GLY A 409 12.26 -9.39 9.88
N VAL A 410 12.57 -9.06 8.62
CA VAL A 410 11.60 -8.53 7.64
C VAL A 410 11.57 -9.38 6.37
N ILE A 411 10.39 -9.80 5.95
CA ILE A 411 10.21 -10.52 4.69
C ILE A 411 10.48 -9.60 3.50
N LYS A 412 11.42 -9.98 2.63
CA LYS A 412 11.87 -9.20 1.46
C LYS A 412 11.37 -9.84 0.16
N ARG A 413 10.22 -9.40 -0.33
CA ARG A 413 9.60 -9.91 -1.57
C ARG A 413 10.50 -9.77 -2.81
N ASN A 414 11.28 -8.71 -2.89
CA ASN A 414 12.23 -8.48 -3.98
C ASN A 414 13.39 -9.50 -4.00
N MET A 415 13.66 -10.17 -2.87
CA MET A 415 14.64 -11.24 -2.74
C MET A 415 14.02 -12.64 -2.92
N SER A 416 12.69 -12.76 -2.97
CA SER A 416 12.00 -14.03 -3.22
C SER A 416 12.25 -14.52 -4.65
N ARG A 417 12.32 -15.83 -4.85
CA ARG A 417 12.58 -16.45 -6.14
C ARG A 417 11.66 -17.63 -6.40
N ARG A 418 11.55 -17.96 -7.68
CA ARG A 418 10.70 -19.02 -8.21
C ARG A 418 11.55 -19.96 -9.00
N PHE A 419 11.37 -21.26 -8.78
CA PHE A 419 12.14 -22.29 -9.46
C PHE A 419 11.19 -23.23 -10.19
N ARG A 420 11.52 -23.58 -11.42
CA ARG A 420 10.94 -24.71 -12.12
C ARG A 420 11.79 -25.95 -11.83
N ILE A 421 11.17 -27.03 -11.39
CA ILE A 421 11.85 -28.32 -11.19
C ILE A 421 12.22 -28.90 -12.54
N LYS A 422 13.43 -29.44 -12.65
CA LYS A 422 14.00 -29.92 -13.93
C LYS A 422 14.33 -31.40 -13.93
N THR A 423 14.71 -31.97 -12.78
CA THR A 423 15.29 -33.33 -12.70
C THR A 423 14.38 -34.34 -12.03
N VAL A 424 13.32 -33.87 -11.35
CA VAL A 424 12.39 -34.76 -10.62
C VAL A 424 11.10 -34.90 -11.42
N TYR A 425 10.70 -36.13 -11.69
CA TYR A 425 9.44 -36.48 -12.34
C TYR A 425 8.52 -37.14 -11.32
N GLY A 426 7.26 -36.69 -11.26
CA GLY A 426 6.26 -37.18 -10.29
C GLY A 426 6.26 -36.41 -8.97
N GLN A 427 5.38 -36.84 -8.05
CA GLN A 427 5.18 -36.18 -6.75
C GLN A 427 6.23 -36.63 -5.73
N ASP A 428 7.39 -36.00 -5.72
CA ASP A 428 8.44 -36.24 -4.72
C ASP A 428 8.95 -34.88 -4.19
N ASP A 429 8.16 -34.28 -3.31
CA ASP A 429 8.45 -32.97 -2.74
C ASP A 429 9.82 -32.89 -2.05
N PRO A 430 10.30 -33.92 -1.30
CA PRO A 430 11.65 -33.90 -0.75
C PRO A 430 12.76 -33.82 -1.80
N LYS A 431 12.68 -34.56 -2.91
CA LYS A 431 13.68 -34.46 -4.00
C LYS A 431 13.60 -33.13 -4.72
N CYS A 432 12.40 -32.60 -4.91
CA CYS A 432 12.21 -31.25 -5.48
C CYS A 432 12.88 -30.18 -4.60
N THR A 433 12.69 -30.25 -3.27
CA THR A 433 13.32 -29.36 -2.31
C THR A 433 14.85 -29.48 -2.37
N GLU A 434 15.39 -30.70 -2.44
CA GLU A 434 16.82 -30.94 -2.56
C GLU A 434 17.40 -30.33 -3.86
N GLU A 435 16.71 -30.50 -5.00
CA GLU A 435 17.10 -29.87 -6.27
C GLU A 435 17.18 -28.34 -6.15
N VAL A 436 16.13 -27.70 -5.61
CA VAL A 436 16.03 -26.26 -5.50
C VAL A 436 17.12 -25.69 -4.60
N VAL A 437 17.30 -26.27 -3.42
CA VAL A 437 18.34 -25.80 -2.47
C VAL A 437 19.74 -26.03 -3.07
N THR A 438 20.00 -27.17 -3.72
CA THR A 438 21.27 -27.43 -4.39
C THR A 438 21.57 -26.34 -5.43
N ARG A 439 20.60 -26.00 -6.28
CA ARG A 439 20.75 -24.95 -7.31
C ARG A 439 20.96 -23.56 -6.68
N ARG A 440 20.25 -23.27 -5.59
CA ARG A 440 20.38 -22.01 -4.87
C ARG A 440 21.76 -21.83 -4.26
N ILE A 441 22.27 -22.86 -3.56
CA ILE A 441 23.60 -22.83 -2.94
C ILE A 441 24.68 -22.73 -4.01
N LYS A 442 24.60 -23.54 -5.06
CA LYS A 442 25.54 -23.47 -6.20
C LYS A 442 25.64 -22.06 -6.76
N HIS A 443 24.48 -21.42 -6.99
CA HIS A 443 24.45 -20.05 -7.53
C HIS A 443 25.13 -19.02 -6.60
N SER A 444 25.03 -19.20 -5.27
CA SER A 444 25.74 -18.34 -4.30
C SER A 444 27.25 -18.49 -4.42
N LEU A 445 27.73 -19.72 -4.54
CA LEU A 445 29.14 -20.02 -4.61
C LEU A 445 29.75 -19.56 -5.94
N ASP A 446 29.01 -19.72 -7.03
CA ASP A 446 29.43 -19.29 -8.37
C ASP A 446 29.42 -17.76 -8.54
N ASN A 447 28.54 -17.04 -7.83
CA ASN A 447 28.35 -15.59 -7.93
C ASN A 447 28.29 -14.89 -6.55
N PRO A 448 29.38 -14.82 -5.78
CA PRO A 448 29.37 -14.28 -4.43
C PRO A 448 29.05 -12.77 -4.36
N LYS A 449 29.21 -12.02 -5.45
CA LYS A 449 28.89 -10.58 -5.53
C LYS A 449 27.52 -10.29 -6.13
N GLY A 450 26.79 -11.29 -6.59
CA GLY A 450 25.43 -11.15 -7.13
C GLY A 450 24.38 -10.96 -6.03
N GLY A 451 23.16 -10.58 -6.38
CA GLY A 451 22.05 -10.38 -5.42
C GLY A 451 21.68 -11.62 -4.58
N PHE A 452 22.22 -12.79 -4.91
CA PHE A 452 22.13 -14.05 -4.17
C PHE A 452 23.46 -14.54 -3.59
N GLY A 453 24.51 -13.73 -3.62
CA GLY A 453 25.86 -14.14 -3.22
C GLY A 453 25.99 -14.53 -1.75
N THR A 454 25.16 -13.95 -0.87
CA THR A 454 25.18 -14.29 0.55
C THR A 454 24.38 -15.55 0.84
N LEU A 455 24.98 -16.50 1.58
CA LEU A 455 24.28 -17.68 2.10
C LEU A 455 23.29 -17.28 3.20
N PRO A 456 22.24 -18.10 3.46
CA PRO A 456 21.36 -17.88 4.61
C PRO A 456 22.03 -18.26 5.92
N ASP A 457 21.65 -17.58 7.00
CA ASP A 457 22.04 -17.92 8.37
C ASP A 457 21.13 -19.02 8.98
N LEU A 458 19.94 -19.18 8.41
CA LEU A 458 18.93 -20.14 8.86
C LEU A 458 18.03 -20.53 7.68
N ILE A 459 17.67 -21.81 7.56
CA ILE A 459 16.64 -22.27 6.64
C ILE A 459 15.46 -22.83 7.43
N LEU A 460 14.25 -22.33 7.10
CA LEU A 460 12.99 -22.82 7.63
C LEU A 460 12.22 -23.53 6.51
N ALA A 461 12.13 -24.88 6.60
CA ALA A 461 11.41 -25.68 5.63
C ALA A 461 9.89 -25.61 5.87
N ASP A 462 9.08 -25.39 4.84
CA ASP A 462 7.63 -25.58 4.94
C ASP A 462 7.30 -27.07 4.91
N GLY A 463 7.37 -27.70 6.07
CA GLY A 463 7.16 -29.12 6.28
C GLY A 463 8.01 -29.70 7.41
N GLY A 464 7.83 -30.99 7.64
CA GLY A 464 8.48 -31.70 8.73
C GLY A 464 9.86 -32.28 8.36
N ILE A 465 10.22 -33.36 9.02
CA ILE A 465 11.55 -34.00 8.99
C ILE A 465 12.02 -34.40 7.60
N THR A 466 11.10 -34.83 6.75
CA THR A 466 11.39 -35.23 5.36
C THR A 466 12.00 -34.08 4.57
N GLN A 467 11.44 -32.87 4.73
CA GLN A 467 11.96 -31.67 4.08
C GLN A 467 13.28 -31.21 4.69
N ILE A 468 13.41 -31.26 6.04
CA ILE A 468 14.68 -30.97 6.73
C ILE A 468 15.79 -31.88 6.20
N LYS A 469 15.56 -33.19 6.11
CA LYS A 469 16.56 -34.15 5.60
C LYS A 469 16.94 -33.87 4.14
N ALA A 470 15.98 -33.49 3.30
CA ALA A 470 16.22 -33.14 1.90
C ALA A 470 17.13 -31.90 1.79
N ILE A 471 16.85 -30.86 2.59
CA ILE A 471 17.68 -29.64 2.63
C ILE A 471 19.08 -29.98 3.14
N LYS A 472 19.21 -30.78 4.20
CA LYS A 472 20.52 -31.16 4.71
C LYS A 472 21.34 -31.93 3.69
N ARG A 473 20.77 -32.88 2.93
CA ARG A 473 21.47 -33.55 1.82
C ARG A 473 21.95 -32.58 0.74
N ALA A 474 21.16 -31.53 0.45
CA ALA A 474 21.60 -30.50 -0.48
C ALA A 474 22.78 -29.68 0.05
N LEU A 475 22.81 -29.36 1.35
CA LEU A 475 23.92 -28.67 2.00
C LEU A 475 25.18 -29.55 2.14
N GLU A 476 25.01 -30.85 2.39
CA GLU A 476 26.13 -31.82 2.46
C GLU A 476 26.96 -31.85 1.18
N LYS A 477 26.35 -31.67 0.00
CA LYS A 477 27.04 -31.61 -1.29
C LYS A 477 28.10 -30.49 -1.37
N TYR A 478 27.98 -29.49 -0.49
CA TYR A 478 28.86 -28.30 -0.43
C TYR A 478 29.55 -28.14 0.92
N ASN A 479 29.50 -29.14 1.83
CA ASN A 479 30.04 -29.12 3.19
C ASN A 479 29.50 -27.94 4.03
N LEU A 480 28.21 -27.61 3.89
CA LEU A 480 27.53 -26.50 4.58
C LEU A 480 26.52 -26.97 5.62
N GLN A 481 26.33 -28.28 5.82
CA GLN A 481 25.33 -28.87 6.72
C GLN A 481 25.47 -28.47 8.19
N ASP A 482 26.71 -28.14 8.62
CA ASP A 482 27.02 -27.72 9.98
C ASP A 482 27.07 -26.19 10.14
N GLN A 483 27.15 -25.47 9.01
CA GLN A 483 27.21 -23.99 9.00
C GLN A 483 25.82 -23.35 8.91
N ILE A 484 24.88 -24.01 8.22
CA ILE A 484 23.53 -23.49 7.99
C ILE A 484 22.54 -24.38 8.72
N PRO A 485 21.99 -23.93 9.86
CA PRO A 485 20.98 -24.66 10.61
C PRO A 485 19.67 -24.74 9.82
N VAL A 486 18.99 -25.91 9.93
CA VAL A 486 17.75 -26.20 9.21
C VAL A 486 16.71 -26.71 10.19
N TYR A 487 15.53 -26.06 10.20
CA TYR A 487 14.39 -26.44 11.00
C TYR A 487 13.13 -26.53 10.13
N GLY A 488 12.13 -27.27 10.58
CA GLY A 488 10.84 -27.42 9.89
C GLY A 488 9.76 -26.61 10.60
N MET A 489 8.80 -26.13 9.83
CA MET A 489 7.58 -25.47 10.32
C MET A 489 6.45 -26.51 10.30
N VAL A 490 5.97 -26.94 11.47
CA VAL A 490 4.88 -27.92 11.59
C VAL A 490 3.55 -27.20 11.68
N LYS A 491 2.58 -27.67 10.90
CA LYS A 491 1.20 -27.17 10.86
C LYS A 491 0.31 -27.91 11.85
N ASP A 492 -0.68 -27.21 12.40
CA ASP A 492 -1.79 -27.82 13.11
C ASP A 492 -2.88 -28.35 12.15
N ASP A 493 -3.93 -28.93 12.69
CA ASP A 493 -5.07 -29.43 11.90
C ASP A 493 -5.82 -28.33 11.13
N LYS A 494 -5.57 -27.05 11.47
CA LYS A 494 -6.11 -25.86 10.79
C LYS A 494 -5.15 -25.27 9.77
N HIS A 495 -4.07 -25.97 9.43
CA HIS A 495 -3.00 -25.52 8.52
C HIS A 495 -2.22 -24.26 8.98
N SER A 496 -2.27 -23.93 10.27
CA SER A 496 -1.45 -22.87 10.87
C SER A 496 -0.18 -23.45 11.48
N THR A 497 0.93 -22.69 11.46
CA THR A 497 2.19 -23.10 12.07
C THR A 497 1.97 -23.31 13.57
N ARG A 498 2.24 -24.53 14.09
CA ARG A 498 2.12 -24.84 15.51
C ARG A 498 3.43 -24.70 16.24
N ALA A 499 4.50 -25.22 15.65
CA ALA A 499 5.83 -25.27 16.27
C ALA A 499 6.94 -25.33 15.22
N LEU A 500 8.16 -25.06 15.64
CA LEU A 500 9.38 -25.40 14.91
C LEU A 500 9.85 -26.78 15.36
N VAL A 501 10.43 -27.55 14.44
CA VAL A 501 10.97 -28.89 14.73
C VAL A 501 12.38 -29.05 14.18
N ASP A 502 13.20 -29.84 14.86
CA ASP A 502 14.50 -30.29 14.36
C ASP A 502 14.44 -31.64 13.63
N VAL A 503 15.57 -32.11 13.15
CA VAL A 503 15.71 -33.40 12.47
C VAL A 503 15.39 -34.60 13.40
N ASN A 504 15.43 -34.43 14.73
CA ASN A 504 15.18 -35.45 15.74
C ASN A 504 13.73 -35.43 16.26
N ARG A 505 12.84 -34.68 15.63
CA ARG A 505 11.42 -34.47 16.01
C ARG A 505 11.21 -33.66 17.30
N ARG A 506 12.23 -32.97 17.77
CA ARG A 506 12.08 -32.09 18.92
C ARG A 506 11.31 -30.85 18.51
N GLU A 507 10.18 -30.61 19.16
CA GLU A 507 9.38 -29.39 18.98
C GLU A 507 9.93 -28.28 19.89
N PHE A 508 9.89 -27.05 19.36
CA PHE A 508 10.28 -25.85 20.06
C PHE A 508 9.07 -24.94 20.23
N GLU A 509 8.75 -24.60 21.47
CA GLU A 509 7.73 -23.61 21.77
C GLU A 509 8.19 -22.23 21.35
N ILE A 510 7.28 -21.47 20.74
CA ILE A 510 7.52 -20.14 20.20
C ILE A 510 6.50 -19.16 20.78
N SER A 511 6.92 -17.90 20.97
CA SER A 511 6.02 -16.83 21.40
C SER A 511 5.00 -16.47 20.32
N GLU A 512 3.98 -15.73 20.71
CA GLU A 512 2.97 -15.23 19.78
C GLU A 512 3.57 -14.34 18.67
N ASN A 513 4.55 -13.48 19.01
CA ASN A 513 5.22 -12.62 18.04
C ASN A 513 6.03 -13.42 17.03
N LEU A 514 6.78 -14.42 17.51
CA LEU A 514 7.54 -15.32 16.63
C LEU A 514 6.62 -16.19 15.79
N PHE A 515 5.51 -16.65 16.36
CA PHE A 515 4.47 -17.38 15.64
C PHE A 515 3.92 -16.55 14.46
N PHE A 516 3.57 -15.28 14.67
CA PHE A 516 3.11 -14.40 13.59
C PHE A 516 4.18 -14.20 12.51
N PHE A 517 5.43 -14.02 12.90
CA PHE A 517 6.52 -13.87 11.93
C PHE A 517 6.67 -15.13 11.06
N ILE A 518 6.71 -16.31 11.67
CA ILE A 518 6.88 -17.59 10.97
C ILE A 518 5.67 -17.88 10.08
N THR A 519 4.45 -17.64 10.56
CA THR A 519 3.22 -17.81 9.78
C THR A 519 3.20 -16.88 8.56
N ASN A 520 3.63 -15.64 8.71
CA ASN A 520 3.75 -14.70 7.59
C ASN A 520 4.79 -15.15 6.58
N LEU A 521 5.95 -15.67 7.04
CA LEU A 521 6.99 -16.21 6.17
C LEU A 521 6.49 -17.43 5.38
N GLN A 522 5.75 -18.33 6.05
CA GLN A 522 5.15 -19.51 5.44
C GLN A 522 4.09 -19.12 4.40
N ASN A 523 3.20 -18.19 4.72
CA ASN A 523 2.19 -17.69 3.78
C ASN A 523 2.84 -17.03 2.55
N GLU A 524 3.91 -16.27 2.74
CA GLU A 524 4.59 -15.60 1.64
C GLU A 524 5.31 -16.57 0.69
N VAL A 525 5.95 -17.62 1.24
CA VAL A 525 6.61 -18.64 0.39
C VAL A 525 5.58 -19.44 -0.39
N HIS A 526 4.46 -19.80 0.24
CA HIS A 526 3.34 -20.48 -0.42
C HIS A 526 2.73 -19.62 -1.54
N ASN A 527 2.44 -18.35 -1.27
CA ASN A 527 1.94 -17.42 -2.28
C ASN A 527 2.91 -17.24 -3.45
N THR A 528 4.23 -17.20 -3.17
CA THR A 528 5.27 -17.10 -4.20
C THR A 528 5.24 -18.30 -5.15
N ALA A 529 5.02 -19.51 -4.63
CA ALA A 529 4.89 -20.73 -5.43
C ALA A 529 3.61 -20.73 -6.27
N ILE A 530 2.45 -20.40 -5.67
CA ILE A 530 1.15 -20.36 -6.35
C ILE A 530 1.12 -19.32 -7.47
N GLU A 531 1.63 -18.09 -7.23
CA GLU A 531 1.68 -17.06 -8.26
C GLU A 531 2.50 -17.46 -9.48
N TYR A 532 3.60 -18.19 -9.24
CA TYR A 532 4.42 -18.68 -10.35
C TYR A 532 3.69 -19.76 -11.16
N HIS A 533 2.98 -20.63 -10.47
CA HIS A 533 2.15 -21.65 -11.11
C HIS A 533 1.06 -21.03 -11.99
N ARG A 534 0.37 -19.97 -11.49
CA ARG A 534 -0.62 -19.23 -12.28
C ARG A 534 -0.01 -18.61 -13.53
N LYS A 535 1.16 -17.96 -13.42
CA LYS A 535 1.86 -17.37 -14.57
C LYS A 535 2.32 -18.41 -15.60
N LEU A 536 2.73 -19.60 -15.16
CA LEU A 536 3.06 -20.69 -16.09
C LEU A 536 1.81 -21.20 -16.81
N ARG A 537 0.71 -21.37 -16.11
CA ARG A 537 -0.58 -21.75 -16.68
C ARG A 537 -1.10 -20.73 -17.68
N GLU A 538 -1.03 -19.45 -17.36
CA GLU A 538 -1.37 -18.36 -18.29
C GLU A 538 -0.48 -18.39 -19.53
N LYS A 539 0.82 -18.67 -19.37
CA LYS A 539 1.75 -18.86 -20.50
C LYS A 539 1.45 -20.12 -21.31
N GLU A 540 1.04 -21.20 -20.68
CA GLU A 540 0.66 -22.44 -21.37
C GLU A 540 -0.70 -22.32 -22.06
N MET A 541 -1.67 -21.62 -21.42
CA MET A 541 -2.94 -21.28 -22.05
C MET A 541 -2.77 -20.26 -23.20
N THR A 542 -1.71 -19.44 -23.16
CA THR A 542 -1.34 -18.50 -24.25
C THR A 542 -0.38 -19.11 -25.29
N LYS A 543 0.16 -20.32 -25.07
CA LYS A 543 0.63 -21.18 -26.16
C LYS A 543 -0.60 -21.71 -26.88
N SER A 544 -1.05 -20.93 -27.83
CA SER A 544 -2.25 -21.26 -28.58
C SER A 544 -1.90 -22.27 -29.66
N GLU A 545 -2.86 -23.07 -30.06
CA GLU A 545 -2.79 -23.87 -31.30
C GLU A 545 -2.33 -23.05 -32.50
N LEU A 546 -2.39 -21.72 -32.40
CA LEU A 546 -1.85 -20.77 -33.38
C LEU A 546 -0.30 -20.72 -33.42
N ASP A 547 0.40 -21.18 -32.36
CA ASP A 547 1.87 -21.24 -32.33
C ASP A 547 2.40 -22.46 -33.12
N ASP A 548 1.56 -23.46 -33.35
CA ASP A 548 1.88 -24.66 -34.12
C ASP A 548 1.68 -24.43 -35.63
N ILE A 549 1.14 -23.28 -36.04
CA ILE A 549 0.93 -22.91 -37.43
C ILE A 549 2.17 -22.20 -37.97
N GLU A 550 2.84 -22.82 -38.92
CA GLU A 550 4.04 -22.28 -39.57
C GLU A 550 3.74 -20.92 -40.22
N GLY A 551 4.48 -19.89 -39.83
CA GLY A 551 4.28 -18.50 -40.30
C GLY A 551 3.42 -17.60 -39.42
N ILE A 552 2.80 -18.11 -38.34
CA ILE A 552 2.12 -17.30 -37.33
C ILE A 552 3.07 -17.07 -36.13
N GLY A 553 3.87 -16.02 -36.19
CA GLY A 553 4.69 -15.58 -35.07
C GLY A 553 3.90 -14.74 -34.05
N LYS A 554 4.57 -14.38 -32.93
CA LYS A 554 3.99 -13.67 -31.77
C LYS A 554 3.14 -12.44 -32.16
N ALA A 555 3.64 -11.61 -33.08
CA ALA A 555 2.94 -10.38 -33.50
C ALA A 555 1.61 -10.66 -34.23
N LYS A 556 1.59 -11.70 -35.08
CA LYS A 556 0.39 -12.08 -35.83
C LYS A 556 -0.67 -12.72 -34.91
N ARG A 557 -0.21 -13.55 -33.95
CA ARG A 557 -1.07 -14.13 -32.92
C ARG A 557 -1.74 -13.05 -32.06
N GLU A 558 -0.96 -12.07 -31.59
CA GLU A 558 -1.50 -10.97 -30.78
C GLU A 558 -2.51 -10.13 -31.57
N ALA A 559 -2.28 -9.92 -32.87
CA ALA A 559 -3.21 -9.24 -33.76
C ALA A 559 -4.52 -10.02 -33.93
N LEU A 560 -4.45 -11.35 -34.14
CA LEU A 560 -5.63 -12.22 -34.24
C LEU A 560 -6.42 -12.26 -32.93
N LEU A 561 -5.75 -12.42 -31.79
CA LEU A 561 -6.42 -12.46 -30.49
C LEU A 561 -7.02 -11.10 -30.10
N LYS A 562 -6.41 -10.01 -30.53
CA LYS A 562 -6.95 -8.65 -30.31
C LYS A 562 -8.24 -8.41 -31.09
N GLU A 563 -8.34 -8.92 -32.31
CA GLU A 563 -9.51 -8.73 -33.19
C GLU A 563 -10.65 -9.67 -32.82
N PHE A 564 -10.36 -10.95 -32.60
CA PHE A 564 -11.39 -11.98 -32.38
C PHE A 564 -11.63 -12.35 -30.90
N GLY A 565 -10.72 -12.01 -30.02
CA GLY A 565 -10.82 -12.23 -28.57
C GLY A 565 -10.54 -13.65 -28.09
N THR A 566 -10.97 -14.71 -28.81
CA THR A 566 -10.77 -16.13 -28.43
C THR A 566 -10.39 -16.97 -29.65
N ILE A 567 -9.67 -18.10 -29.39
CA ILE A 567 -9.26 -19.05 -30.45
C ILE A 567 -10.46 -19.68 -31.14
N GLU A 568 -11.54 -19.95 -30.41
CA GLU A 568 -12.77 -20.50 -30.97
C GLU A 568 -13.41 -19.57 -31.99
N LYS A 569 -13.39 -18.26 -31.72
CA LYS A 569 -13.87 -17.25 -32.68
C LYS A 569 -12.95 -17.12 -33.89
N ILE A 570 -11.62 -17.30 -33.71
CA ILE A 570 -10.68 -17.33 -34.84
C ILE A 570 -10.94 -18.55 -35.72
N LYS A 571 -11.18 -19.72 -35.14
CA LYS A 571 -11.54 -20.97 -35.89
C LYS A 571 -12.87 -20.84 -36.64
N SER A 572 -13.80 -20.08 -36.12
CA SER A 572 -15.14 -19.90 -36.74
C SER A 572 -15.22 -18.69 -37.68
N ALA A 573 -14.17 -17.86 -37.76
CA ALA A 573 -14.15 -16.68 -38.60
C ALA A 573 -14.05 -17.00 -40.08
N SER A 574 -14.65 -16.15 -40.93
CA SER A 574 -14.53 -16.30 -42.38
C SER A 574 -13.11 -15.96 -42.87
N ILE A 575 -12.72 -16.53 -44.00
CA ILE A 575 -11.44 -16.23 -44.66
C ILE A 575 -11.29 -14.72 -44.90
N GLU A 576 -12.38 -14.05 -45.26
CA GLU A 576 -12.41 -12.61 -45.51
C GLU A 576 -12.14 -11.79 -44.23
N ASP A 577 -12.64 -12.24 -43.09
CA ASP A 577 -12.40 -11.56 -41.80
C ASP A 577 -10.99 -11.78 -41.28
N LEU A 578 -10.44 -12.99 -41.45
CA LEU A 578 -9.07 -13.29 -41.07
C LEU A 578 -8.02 -12.49 -41.88
N THR A 579 -8.30 -12.27 -43.20
CA THR A 579 -7.39 -11.48 -44.06
C THR A 579 -7.42 -9.98 -43.77
N LYS A 580 -8.44 -9.46 -43.04
CA LYS A 580 -8.48 -8.06 -42.59
C LYS A 580 -7.47 -7.76 -41.51
N VAL A 581 -6.98 -8.79 -40.82
CA VAL A 581 -5.97 -8.64 -39.74
C VAL A 581 -4.60 -8.38 -40.34
N LYS A 582 -3.98 -7.29 -39.92
CA LYS A 582 -2.68 -6.86 -40.45
C LYS A 582 -1.61 -7.96 -40.34
N GLY A 583 -1.11 -8.40 -41.48
CA GLY A 583 -0.04 -9.41 -41.57
C GLY A 583 -0.50 -10.85 -41.76
N ILE A 584 -1.81 -11.10 -41.90
CA ILE A 584 -2.37 -12.41 -42.25
C ILE A 584 -2.65 -12.44 -43.75
N ASN A 585 -2.12 -13.45 -44.44
CA ASN A 585 -2.26 -13.65 -45.89
C ASN A 585 -3.02 -14.97 -46.15
N LEU A 586 -3.59 -15.11 -47.31
CA LEU A 586 -4.28 -16.32 -47.76
C LEU A 586 -3.49 -17.61 -47.62
N SER A 587 -2.18 -17.55 -47.78
CA SER A 587 -1.27 -18.72 -47.62
C SER A 587 -1.17 -19.24 -46.16
N LEU A 588 -1.53 -18.43 -45.17
CA LEU A 588 -1.54 -18.78 -43.75
C LEU A 588 -2.88 -19.32 -43.24
N ILE A 589 -3.91 -19.25 -44.06
CA ILE A 589 -5.28 -19.64 -43.69
C ILE A 589 -5.56 -21.09 -44.13
N HIS A 590 -4.77 -21.63 -45.01
CA HIS A 590 -4.91 -23.00 -45.55
C HIS A 590 -4.02 -24.05 -44.84
N ILE A 591 -3.34 -23.63 -43.77
CA ILE A 591 -2.57 -24.51 -42.87
C ILE A 591 -3.36 -24.72 -41.60
#